data_2a5b0537b4dedee3c83ebefdf242ab9f
#
_entry.id   2a5b0537b4dedee3c83ebefdf242ab9f
#
_cell.length_a   1.000
_cell.length_b   1.000
_cell.length_c   1.000
_cell.angle_alpha   90.00
_cell.angle_beta   90.00
_cell.angle_gamma   90.00
#
_symmetry.space_group_name_H-M   'P 1'
#
loop_
_entity.id
_entity.type
_entity.pdbx_description
1 polymer ?
#
loop_
_entity_poly.entity_id
_entity_poly.type
_entity_poly.pdbx_seq_one_letter_code
_entity_poly.pdbx_strand_id
1 'polypeptide(L)'
;MTIQTGRLTDPAVRAFVSAVNAHDRQAFLSLLTPDATMADDGSDRDLAEWIDREIFSSHGHMEVDRESDGGRALLARYSNDTWGEMRTKWRFVVEDDGRISHFETGQA
;
A
#
# COMPACT_ATOMS: atom_id res chain seq x y z
N MET A 1 16.55 3.55 -7.51
CA MET A 1 17.14 2.90 -6.33
C MET A 1 16.01 2.46 -5.40
N THR A 2 16.05 1.24 -4.92
CA THR A 2 15.00 0.69 -4.06
C THR A 2 15.34 0.91 -2.59
N ILE A 3 14.37 1.42 -1.83
CA ILE A 3 14.49 1.51 -0.37
C ILE A 3 14.06 0.18 0.21
N GLN A 4 14.89 -0.42 1.06
CA GLN A 4 14.51 -1.65 1.75
C GLN A 4 13.33 -1.38 2.67
N THR A 5 12.35 -2.29 2.67
CA THR A 5 11.11 -2.13 3.46
C THR A 5 11.38 -1.80 4.91
N GLY A 6 12.35 -2.47 5.54
CA GLY A 6 12.69 -2.23 6.94
C GLY A 6 13.28 -0.84 7.23
N ARG A 7 13.61 -0.08 6.20
CA ARG A 7 14.16 1.28 6.34
C ARG A 7 13.14 2.38 6.09
N LEU A 8 11.90 2.03 5.77
CA LEU A 8 10.85 3.02 5.63
C LEU A 8 10.60 3.71 6.97
N THR A 9 10.35 5.01 6.91
CA THR A 9 10.29 5.87 8.11
C THR A 9 9.06 5.60 8.97
N ASP A 10 7.89 5.49 8.35
CA ASP A 10 6.64 5.32 9.09
C ASP A 10 6.39 3.84 9.39
N PRO A 11 6.18 3.45 10.67
CA PRO A 11 5.98 2.04 11.02
C PRO A 11 4.75 1.41 10.39
N ALA A 12 3.65 2.16 10.25
CA ALA A 12 2.42 1.64 9.65
C ALA A 12 2.61 1.38 8.15
N VAL A 13 3.28 2.31 7.46
CA VAL A 13 3.59 2.16 6.03
C VAL A 13 4.55 1.01 5.81
N ARG A 14 5.55 0.87 6.68
CA ARG A 14 6.49 -0.26 6.63
C ARG A 14 5.77 -1.59 6.73
N ALA A 15 4.84 -1.69 7.68
CA ALA A 15 4.05 -2.91 7.87
C ALA A 15 3.12 -3.16 6.68
N PHE A 16 2.56 -2.10 6.08
CA PHE A 16 1.72 -2.21 4.88
C PHE A 16 2.52 -2.83 3.72
N VAL A 17 3.67 -2.28 3.40
CA VAL A 17 4.52 -2.80 2.31
C VAL A 17 4.93 -4.24 2.58
N SER A 18 5.29 -4.53 3.83
CA SER A 18 5.68 -5.89 4.24
C SER A 18 4.54 -6.89 4.03
N ALA A 19 3.31 -6.53 4.44
CA ALA A 19 2.15 -7.40 4.28
C ALA A 19 1.79 -7.63 2.81
N VAL A 20 1.88 -6.58 1.98
CA VAL A 20 1.69 -6.73 0.53
C VAL A 20 2.68 -7.74 -0.04
N ASN A 21 3.97 -7.55 0.25
CA ASN A 21 5.02 -8.36 -0.35
C ASN A 21 5.05 -9.80 0.19
N ALA A 22 4.57 -10.00 1.41
CA ALA A 22 4.42 -11.34 1.99
C ALA A 22 3.11 -12.01 1.56
N HIS A 23 2.24 -11.32 0.86
CA HIS A 23 0.89 -11.77 0.49
C HIS A 23 0.08 -12.19 1.73
N ASP A 24 0.26 -11.47 2.82
CA ASP A 24 -0.37 -11.76 4.11
C ASP A 24 -1.62 -10.89 4.28
N ARG A 25 -2.74 -11.39 3.77
CA ARG A 25 -4.01 -10.66 3.79
C ARG A 25 -4.46 -10.33 5.21
N GLN A 26 -4.30 -11.27 6.13
CA GLN A 26 -4.74 -11.06 7.51
C GLN A 26 -3.90 -9.97 8.21
N ALA A 27 -2.59 -10.00 8.03
CA ALA A 27 -1.71 -8.95 8.55
C ALA A 27 -2.06 -7.60 7.94
N PHE A 28 -2.32 -7.56 6.62
CA PHE A 28 -2.73 -6.34 5.92
C PHE A 28 -3.99 -5.75 6.55
N LEU A 29 -5.03 -6.55 6.71
CA LEU A 29 -6.30 -6.07 7.28
C LEU A 29 -6.14 -5.60 8.73
N SER A 30 -5.27 -6.22 9.51
CA SER A 30 -5.04 -5.82 10.90
C SER A 30 -4.39 -4.45 11.04
N LEU A 31 -3.78 -3.92 9.97
CA LEU A 31 -3.18 -2.58 9.97
C LEU A 31 -4.22 -1.49 9.74
N LEU A 32 -5.42 -1.84 9.32
CA LEU A 32 -6.44 -0.89 8.92
C LEU A 32 -7.43 -0.66 10.06
N THR A 33 -8.00 0.56 10.11
CA THR A 33 -9.14 0.79 10.99
C THR A 33 -10.35 0.02 10.47
N PRO A 34 -11.37 -0.25 11.33
CA PRO A 34 -12.54 -1.02 10.90
C PRO A 34 -13.32 -0.38 9.75
N ASP A 35 -13.26 0.95 9.63
CA ASP A 35 -13.95 1.73 8.60
C ASP A 35 -13.00 2.28 7.54
N ALA A 36 -11.83 1.69 7.39
CA ALA A 36 -10.83 2.17 6.44
C ALA A 36 -11.36 2.21 5.01
N THR A 37 -10.90 3.21 4.26
CA THR A 37 -11.28 3.42 2.86
C THR A 37 -10.05 3.51 1.98
N MET A 38 -10.25 3.44 0.68
CA MET A 38 -9.16 3.62 -0.28
C MET A 38 -9.68 4.21 -1.59
N ALA A 39 -8.75 4.79 -2.35
CA ALA A 39 -9.03 5.31 -3.69
C ALA A 39 -7.93 4.89 -4.66
N ASP A 40 -8.27 4.74 -5.92
CA ASP A 40 -7.34 4.41 -7.00
C ASP A 40 -7.61 5.35 -8.17
N ASP A 41 -6.56 6.06 -8.61
CA ASP A 41 -6.63 7.09 -9.66
C ASP A 41 -7.74 8.12 -9.39
N GLY A 42 -7.90 8.51 -8.12
CA GLY A 42 -8.87 9.52 -7.71
C GLY A 42 -10.29 9.02 -7.54
N SER A 43 -10.55 7.73 -7.71
CA SER A 43 -11.88 7.15 -7.55
C SER A 43 -11.93 6.25 -6.32
N ASP A 44 -12.94 6.47 -5.49
CA ASP A 44 -13.17 5.59 -4.33
C ASP A 44 -13.49 4.19 -4.79
N ARG A 45 -12.93 3.20 -4.11
CA ARG A 45 -13.11 1.79 -4.44
C ARG A 45 -13.58 1.01 -3.23
N ASP A 46 -14.24 -0.13 -3.45
CA ASP A 46 -14.50 -1.09 -2.39
C ASP A 46 -13.16 -1.71 -1.97
N LEU A 47 -12.75 -1.45 -0.72
CA LEU A 47 -11.42 -1.81 -0.25
C LEU A 47 -11.19 -3.32 -0.32
N ALA A 48 -12.12 -4.12 0.21
CA ALA A 48 -11.95 -5.56 0.26
C ALA A 48 -11.87 -6.18 -1.14
N GLU A 49 -12.73 -5.75 -2.04
CA GLU A 49 -12.71 -6.22 -3.43
C GLU A 49 -11.43 -5.81 -4.14
N TRP A 50 -11.01 -4.55 -3.97
CA TRP A 50 -9.83 -4.02 -4.64
C TRP A 50 -8.56 -4.75 -4.21
N ILE A 51 -8.36 -4.94 -2.88
CA ILE A 51 -7.15 -5.58 -2.39
C ILE A 51 -7.07 -7.06 -2.82
N ASP A 52 -8.20 -7.75 -2.86
CA ASP A 52 -8.20 -9.14 -3.32
C ASP A 52 -7.86 -9.23 -4.80
N ARG A 53 -8.45 -8.37 -5.62
CA ARG A 53 -8.21 -8.37 -7.07
C ARG A 53 -6.81 -7.90 -7.43
N GLU A 54 -6.34 -6.81 -6.81
CA GLU A 54 -5.11 -6.13 -7.24
C GLU A 54 -3.86 -6.58 -6.49
N ILE A 55 -4.02 -7.15 -5.30
CA ILE A 55 -2.88 -7.54 -4.47
C ILE A 55 -2.84 -9.05 -4.26
N PHE A 56 -3.88 -9.62 -3.63
CA PHE A 56 -3.76 -10.95 -3.06
C PHE A 56 -4.04 -12.08 -4.05
N SER A 57 -5.00 -11.94 -4.95
CA SER A 57 -5.24 -12.97 -5.97
C SER A 57 -4.35 -12.82 -7.21
N SER A 58 -3.70 -11.69 -7.38
CA SER A 58 -2.86 -11.41 -8.55
C SER A 58 -1.37 -11.31 -8.21
N HIS A 59 -0.98 -11.72 -7.01
CA HIS A 59 0.42 -11.75 -6.54
C HIS A 59 1.08 -10.38 -6.61
N GLY A 60 0.46 -9.39 -5.95
CA GLY A 60 0.99 -8.03 -5.90
C GLY A 60 2.34 -7.97 -5.20
N HIS A 61 3.21 -7.10 -5.71
CA HIS A 61 4.52 -6.85 -5.13
C HIS A 61 4.89 -5.40 -5.35
N MET A 62 5.49 -4.76 -4.34
CA MET A 62 5.92 -3.39 -4.50
C MET A 62 7.35 -3.20 -4.01
N GLU A 63 8.08 -2.39 -4.76
CA GLU A 63 9.43 -1.96 -4.42
C GLU A 63 9.45 -0.44 -4.35
N VAL A 64 9.75 0.10 -3.17
CA VAL A 64 9.68 1.53 -2.91
C VAL A 64 10.97 2.19 -3.41
N ASP A 65 10.83 3.19 -4.27
CA ASP A 65 11.96 3.95 -4.77
C ASP A 65 12.19 5.25 -4.00
N ARG A 66 11.13 5.85 -3.45
CA ARG A 66 11.22 7.11 -2.73
C ARG A 66 10.10 7.23 -1.71
N GLU A 67 10.41 7.85 -0.56
CA GLU A 67 9.40 8.23 0.42
C GLU A 67 9.46 9.74 0.67
N SER A 68 8.33 10.30 1.11
CA SER A 68 8.19 11.71 1.48
C SER A 68 7.09 11.85 2.53
N ASP A 69 6.86 13.08 3.01
CA ASP A 69 5.83 13.39 4.01
C ASP A 69 5.96 12.53 5.28
N GLY A 70 7.18 12.42 5.81
CA GLY A 70 7.42 11.62 7.00
C GLY A 70 7.26 10.14 6.79
N GLY A 71 7.33 9.67 5.54
CA GLY A 71 7.16 8.27 5.19
C GLY A 71 5.73 7.89 4.82
N ARG A 72 4.81 8.86 4.78
CA ARG A 72 3.39 8.61 4.48
C ARG A 72 3.04 8.79 3.01
N ALA A 73 4.01 9.09 2.16
CA ALA A 73 3.85 9.11 0.71
C ALA A 73 5.00 8.33 0.09
N LEU A 74 4.68 7.51 -0.90
CA LEU A 74 5.66 6.65 -1.57
C LEU A 74 5.56 6.82 -3.09
N LEU A 75 6.72 6.70 -3.74
CA LEU A 75 6.81 6.34 -5.15
C LEU A 75 7.36 4.91 -5.21
N ALA A 76 6.67 4.04 -5.91
CA ALA A 76 7.00 2.61 -5.92
C ALA A 76 6.78 2.00 -7.30
N ARG A 77 7.56 0.97 -7.59
CA ARG A 77 7.27 0.09 -8.71
C ARG A 77 6.36 -1.01 -8.19
N TYR A 78 5.15 -1.06 -8.71
CA TYR A 78 4.16 -2.05 -8.32
C TYR A 78 3.94 -3.03 -9.45
N SER A 79 3.87 -4.32 -9.15
CA SER A 79 3.63 -5.33 -10.16
C SER A 79 2.61 -6.35 -9.67
N ASN A 80 1.83 -6.89 -10.59
CA ASN A 80 0.96 -8.03 -10.35
C ASN A 80 0.75 -8.79 -11.66
N ASP A 81 0.06 -9.94 -11.58
CA ASP A 81 -0.15 -10.81 -12.74
C ASP A 81 -1.05 -10.18 -13.80
N THR A 82 -1.93 -9.25 -13.38
CA THR A 82 -2.89 -8.62 -14.28
C THR A 82 -2.25 -7.53 -15.13
N TRP A 83 -1.46 -6.65 -14.50
CA TRP A 83 -0.99 -5.43 -15.15
C TRP A 83 0.50 -5.44 -15.47
N GLY A 84 1.27 -6.40 -14.92
CA GLY A 84 2.72 -6.35 -14.96
C GLY A 84 3.26 -5.26 -14.06
N GLU A 85 4.41 -4.69 -14.39
CA GLU A 85 5.05 -3.67 -13.57
C GLU A 85 4.63 -2.27 -14.02
N MET A 86 4.34 -1.40 -13.04
CA MET A 86 3.99 -0.01 -13.30
C MET A 86 4.54 0.87 -12.19
N ARG A 87 4.80 2.14 -12.52
CA ARG A 87 5.19 3.13 -11.53
C ARG A 87 3.93 3.68 -10.88
N THR A 88 3.92 3.68 -9.55
CA THR A 88 2.75 4.07 -8.76
C THR A 88 3.15 5.06 -7.67
N LYS A 89 2.17 5.84 -7.25
CA LYS A 89 2.28 6.71 -6.09
C LYS A 89 1.30 6.22 -5.04
N TRP A 90 1.67 6.34 -3.77
CA TRP A 90 0.87 5.90 -2.63
C TRP A 90 0.87 6.98 -1.57
N ARG A 91 -0.26 7.17 -0.92
CA ARG A 91 -0.41 8.12 0.18
C ARG A 91 -1.26 7.49 1.26
N PHE A 92 -0.87 7.70 2.51
CA PHE A 92 -1.49 7.04 3.66
C PHE A 92 -1.95 8.06 4.68
N VAL A 93 -3.11 7.81 5.28
CA VAL A 93 -3.58 8.51 6.48
C VAL A 93 -3.45 7.53 7.65
N VAL A 94 -2.59 7.88 8.61
CA VAL A 94 -2.28 7.05 9.77
C VAL A 94 -2.87 7.73 11.01
N GLU A 95 -3.68 6.99 11.77
CA GLU A 95 -4.33 7.49 12.98
C GLU A 95 -3.39 7.45 14.18
N ASP A 96 -3.81 8.08 15.28
CA ASP A 96 -2.98 8.17 16.50
C ASP A 96 -2.63 6.80 17.08
N ASP A 97 -3.46 5.79 16.85
CA ASP A 97 -3.21 4.43 17.32
C ASP A 97 -2.27 3.63 16.39
N GLY A 98 -1.77 4.27 15.33
CA GLY A 98 -0.86 3.64 14.38
C GLY A 98 -1.54 2.85 13.28
N ARG A 99 -2.89 2.82 13.22
CA ARG A 99 -3.60 2.13 12.16
C ARG A 99 -3.90 3.07 10.99
N ILE A 100 -3.99 2.48 9.80
CA ILE A 100 -4.26 3.23 8.57
C ILE A 100 -5.77 3.34 8.38
N SER A 101 -6.28 4.56 8.27
CA SER A 101 -7.70 4.81 8.05
C SER A 101 -8.04 5.04 6.58
N HIS A 102 -7.04 5.39 5.76
CA HIS A 102 -7.24 5.62 4.33
C HIS A 102 -5.92 5.46 3.60
N PHE A 103 -5.97 4.91 2.41
CA PHE A 103 -4.82 4.97 1.51
C PHE A 103 -5.29 5.22 0.09
N GLU A 104 -4.44 5.87 -0.68
CA GLU A 104 -4.68 6.17 -2.08
C GLU A 104 -3.51 5.68 -2.91
N THR A 105 -3.80 5.22 -4.10
CA THR A 105 -2.79 4.86 -5.08
C THR A 105 -3.21 5.34 -6.47
N GLY A 106 -2.26 5.32 -7.38
CA GLY A 106 -2.50 5.69 -8.77
C GLY A 106 -1.20 5.60 -9.55
N GLN A 107 -1.30 5.80 -10.84
CA GLN A 107 -0.11 5.84 -11.69
C GLN A 107 0.69 7.12 -11.41
N ALA A 108 1.99 6.95 -11.32
CA ALA A 108 2.90 8.06 -11.14
C ALA A 108 3.38 8.63 -12.47
#